data_e538dae5566c6c6181991aabe74a0f8c
#
_entry.id   e538dae5566c6c6181991aabe74a0f8c
#
_cell.length_a   1.000
_cell.length_b   1.000
_cell.length_c   1.000
_cell.angle_alpha   90.00
_cell.angle_beta   90.00
_cell.angle_gamma   90.00
#
_symmetry.space_group_name_H-M   'P 1'
#
loop_
_entity.id
_entity.type
_entity.pdbx_description
1 polymer ?
#
loop_
_entity_poly.entity_id
_entity_poly.type
_entity_poly.pdbx_seq_one_letter_code
_entity_poly.pdbx_strand_id
1 'polypeptide(L)'
;MTHPGALTPLVKAASAYYRTAGRFARHFAYVKLTHDPAFAAVLAHGVLAGRERLLDLGCGQGLLAAWLLAAHACHTQAAPGAWPARWPPPPLLHSYCGIEINAREVARARRAFALDPGAAVQFVHGDIRDLDYPPADAVVILDVLHYLDYTAQERVLRRVRTALPPQGLLLMRIADAAGGAGFVLGKALDRTVVLLRRRRWVPLRCRALADWQALLGHCGFSARALPMAGGTPFVNVLLRAEVA
;
A
#
# COMPACT_ATOMS: atom_id res chain seq x y z
N MET A 1 -15.68 7.18 13.11
CA MET A 1 -15.16 8.00 11.99
C MET A 1 -14.16 8.98 12.59
N THR A 2 -12.89 8.87 12.26
CA THR A 2 -11.87 9.85 12.67
C THR A 2 -12.07 11.13 11.88
N HIS A 3 -12.20 12.28 12.56
CA HIS A 3 -12.23 13.59 11.90
C HIS A 3 -10.97 13.78 11.02
N PRO A 4 -11.08 14.31 9.81
CA PRO A 4 -9.93 14.56 8.93
C PRO A 4 -8.81 15.36 9.61
N GLY A 5 -9.14 16.23 10.56
CA GLY A 5 -8.16 16.98 11.35
C GLY A 5 -7.29 16.17 12.31
N ALA A 6 -7.77 15.02 12.79
CA ALA A 6 -7.04 14.21 13.76
C ALA A 6 -5.76 13.55 13.18
N LEU A 7 -5.71 13.34 11.86
CA LEU A 7 -4.55 12.74 11.18
C LEU A 7 -3.56 13.77 10.63
N THR A 8 -3.87 15.06 10.73
CA THR A 8 -3.01 16.13 10.20
C THR A 8 -1.56 16.08 10.71
N PRO A 9 -1.28 15.85 12.01
CA PRO A 9 0.09 15.71 12.50
C PRO A 9 0.83 14.53 11.85
N LEU A 10 0.18 13.38 11.74
CA LEU A 10 0.74 12.18 11.13
C LEU A 10 1.02 12.38 9.63
N VAL A 11 0.08 12.98 8.88
CA VAL A 11 0.28 13.33 7.47
C VAL A 11 1.47 14.27 7.29
N LYS A 12 1.58 15.29 8.15
CA LYS A 12 2.73 16.22 8.13
C LYS A 12 4.04 15.49 8.41
N ALA A 13 4.08 14.60 9.41
CA ALA A 13 5.26 13.82 9.76
C ALA A 13 5.67 12.89 8.59
N ALA A 14 4.74 12.12 8.04
CA ALA A 14 5.00 11.23 6.92
C ALA A 14 5.44 11.99 5.65
N SER A 15 4.79 13.11 5.32
CA SER A 15 5.18 13.93 4.16
C SER A 15 6.53 14.64 4.34
N ALA A 16 7.00 14.78 5.59
CA ALA A 16 8.29 15.39 5.88
C ALA A 16 9.48 14.56 5.38
N TYR A 17 9.36 13.25 5.25
CA TYR A 17 10.38 12.39 4.63
C TYR A 17 10.76 12.87 3.22
N TYR A 18 9.81 13.46 2.49
CA TYR A 18 10.01 13.88 1.09
C TYR A 18 10.62 15.27 0.92
N ARG A 19 11.15 15.92 1.98
CA ARG A 19 11.78 17.24 1.87
C ARG A 19 12.98 17.23 0.91
N THR A 20 13.77 16.16 0.92
CA THR A 20 14.95 15.96 0.06
C THR A 20 14.60 15.42 -1.32
N ALA A 21 13.41 14.80 -1.49
CA ALA A 21 12.95 14.22 -2.74
C ALA A 21 12.32 15.24 -3.72
N GLY A 22 12.16 16.50 -3.29
CA GLY A 22 11.68 17.61 -4.07
C GLY A 22 10.22 18.02 -3.77
N ARG A 23 9.89 19.27 -4.17
CA ARG A 23 8.57 19.88 -3.87
C ARG A 23 7.39 19.06 -4.38
N PHE A 24 7.49 18.52 -5.60
CA PHE A 24 6.45 17.69 -6.18
C PHE A 24 6.22 16.41 -5.37
N ALA A 25 7.28 15.68 -5.02
CA ALA A 25 7.19 14.45 -4.26
C ALA A 25 6.55 14.68 -2.89
N ARG A 26 6.94 15.77 -2.21
CA ARG A 26 6.38 16.16 -0.92
C ARG A 26 4.90 16.54 -1.01
N HIS A 27 4.53 17.35 -2.00
CA HIS A 27 3.13 17.74 -2.21
C HIS A 27 2.26 16.53 -2.54
N PHE A 28 2.73 15.66 -3.43
CA PHE A 28 2.05 14.41 -3.77
C PHE A 28 1.85 13.51 -2.54
N ALA A 29 2.91 13.35 -1.71
CA ALA A 29 2.81 12.58 -0.47
C ALA A 29 1.74 13.17 0.46
N TYR A 30 1.76 14.49 0.69
CA TYR A 30 0.79 15.17 1.53
C TYR A 30 -0.65 14.96 1.04
N VAL A 31 -0.92 15.21 -0.25
CA VAL A 31 -2.26 15.07 -0.84
C VAL A 31 -2.72 13.61 -0.80
N LYS A 32 -1.86 12.67 -1.19
CA LYS A 32 -2.22 11.24 -1.23
C LYS A 32 -2.51 10.70 0.17
N LEU A 33 -1.67 11.01 1.16
CA LEU A 33 -1.86 10.56 2.54
C LEU A 33 -3.07 11.21 3.23
N THR A 34 -3.47 12.42 2.80
CA THR A 34 -4.66 13.10 3.32
C THR A 34 -5.96 12.51 2.77
N HIS A 35 -5.99 12.19 1.47
CA HIS A 35 -7.24 11.90 0.77
C HIS A 35 -7.46 10.44 0.43
N ASP A 36 -6.42 9.59 0.48
CA ASP A 36 -6.57 8.18 0.21
C ASP A 36 -6.93 7.42 1.48
N PRO A 37 -8.15 6.87 1.59
CA PRO A 37 -8.63 6.22 2.80
C PRO A 37 -7.86 4.93 3.15
N ALA A 38 -7.13 4.33 2.22
CA ALA A 38 -6.40 3.09 2.48
C ALA A 38 -5.33 3.27 3.55
N PHE A 39 -4.63 4.41 3.57
CA PHE A 39 -3.59 4.66 4.57
C PHE A 39 -4.16 4.73 5.98
N ALA A 40 -5.27 5.46 6.17
CA ALA A 40 -5.98 5.50 7.44
C ALA A 40 -6.53 4.13 7.83
N ALA A 41 -7.10 3.38 6.88
CA ALA A 41 -7.68 2.06 7.12
C ALA A 41 -6.63 1.04 7.57
N VAL A 42 -5.42 1.05 6.99
CA VAL A 42 -4.32 0.17 7.40
C VAL A 42 -4.00 0.32 8.89
N LEU A 43 -3.93 1.53 9.40
CA LEU A 43 -3.65 1.80 10.82
C LEU A 43 -4.88 1.55 11.70
N ALA A 44 -6.07 2.03 11.29
CA ALA A 44 -7.29 1.91 12.06
C ALA A 44 -7.72 0.46 12.31
N HIS A 45 -7.50 -0.40 11.32
CA HIS A 45 -7.77 -1.84 11.45
C HIS A 45 -6.62 -2.62 12.10
N GLY A 46 -5.44 -2.02 12.31
CA GLY A 46 -4.27 -2.69 12.84
C GLY A 46 -3.83 -3.91 12.06
N VAL A 47 -4.09 -3.92 10.75
CA VAL A 47 -3.85 -5.12 9.91
C VAL A 47 -2.39 -5.53 9.87
N LEU A 48 -1.48 -4.60 10.11
CA LEU A 48 -0.04 -4.83 10.15
C LEU A 48 0.53 -4.94 11.58
N ALA A 49 -0.32 -4.94 12.61
CA ALA A 49 0.13 -5.09 14.00
C ALA A 49 0.91 -6.40 14.18
N GLY A 50 2.07 -6.34 14.84
CA GLY A 50 2.95 -7.50 15.05
C GLY A 50 3.67 -8.00 13.79
N ARG A 51 3.62 -7.28 12.67
CA ARG A 51 4.35 -7.58 11.43
C ARG A 51 5.58 -6.68 11.36
N GLU A 52 6.75 -7.30 11.33
CA GLU A 52 8.03 -6.60 11.46
C GLU A 52 8.78 -6.49 10.14
N ARG A 53 8.58 -7.48 9.23
CA ARG A 53 9.21 -7.54 7.92
C ARG A 53 8.16 -7.37 6.83
N LEU A 54 8.18 -6.20 6.18
CA LEU A 54 7.22 -5.86 5.14
C LEU A 54 7.84 -5.89 3.75
N LEU A 55 7.12 -6.50 2.80
CA LEU A 55 7.37 -6.40 1.36
C LEU A 55 6.22 -5.61 0.72
N ASP A 56 6.54 -4.50 0.04
CA ASP A 56 5.57 -3.64 -0.65
C ASP A 56 5.78 -3.72 -2.17
N LEU A 57 4.85 -4.39 -2.84
CA LEU A 57 4.91 -4.61 -4.29
C LEU A 57 4.19 -3.49 -5.04
N GLY A 58 4.95 -2.67 -5.77
CA GLY A 58 4.49 -1.45 -6.41
C GLY A 58 4.47 -0.27 -5.44
N CYS A 59 5.50 -0.15 -4.64
CA CYS A 59 5.59 0.83 -3.54
C CYS A 59 5.57 2.31 -3.98
N GLY A 60 5.68 2.59 -5.28
CA GLY A 60 5.80 3.95 -5.79
C GLY A 60 7.00 4.68 -5.18
N GLN A 61 6.76 5.88 -4.66
CA GLN A 61 7.80 6.63 -3.95
C GLN A 61 7.93 6.28 -2.45
N GLY A 62 7.40 5.12 -2.01
CA GLY A 62 7.54 4.62 -0.64
C GLY A 62 6.59 5.26 0.38
N LEU A 63 5.36 5.63 -0.03
CA LEU A 63 4.41 6.32 0.85
C LEU A 63 4.02 5.46 2.06
N LEU A 64 3.86 4.15 1.87
CA LEU A 64 3.51 3.25 2.97
C LEU A 64 4.63 3.20 4.02
N ALA A 65 5.89 3.12 3.60
CA ALA A 65 7.03 3.17 4.54
C ALA A 65 7.01 4.46 5.37
N ALA A 66 6.90 5.63 4.71
CA ALA A 66 6.84 6.92 5.40
C ALA A 66 5.66 7.01 6.37
N TRP A 67 4.50 6.46 5.98
CA TRP A 67 3.30 6.43 6.80
C TRP A 67 3.47 5.59 8.07
N LEU A 68 4.01 4.37 7.94
CA LEU A 68 4.19 3.46 9.06
C LEU A 68 5.27 3.93 10.03
N LEU A 69 6.41 4.43 9.53
CA LEU A 69 7.46 4.99 10.37
C LEU A 69 7.01 6.25 11.11
N ALA A 70 6.31 7.16 10.42
CA ALA A 70 5.73 8.34 11.06
C ALA A 70 4.66 7.95 12.10
N ALA A 71 3.85 6.91 11.82
CA ALA A 71 2.86 6.41 12.76
C ALA A 71 3.53 5.87 14.03
N HIS A 72 4.59 5.07 13.88
CA HIS A 72 5.36 4.56 15.01
C HIS A 72 5.96 5.69 15.85
N ALA A 73 6.59 6.66 15.21
CA ALA A 73 7.16 7.84 15.89
C ALA A 73 6.08 8.68 16.60
N CYS A 74 4.93 8.92 15.95
CA CYS A 74 3.81 9.62 16.57
C CYS A 74 3.22 8.85 17.75
N HIS A 75 3.17 7.52 17.69
CA HIS A 75 2.66 6.69 18.76
C HIS A 75 3.59 6.68 19.99
N THR A 76 4.91 6.61 19.76
CA THR A 76 5.90 6.45 20.83
C THR A 76 6.38 7.78 21.46
N GLN A 77 6.39 8.88 20.67
CA GLN A 77 6.99 10.15 21.06
C GLN A 77 5.97 11.27 21.33
N ALA A 78 4.72 11.04 21.00
CA ALA A 78 3.72 12.09 21.06
C ALA A 78 3.17 12.30 22.47
N ALA A 79 2.70 13.54 22.73
CA ALA A 79 1.95 13.85 23.94
C ALA A 79 0.71 12.94 24.09
N PRO A 80 0.24 12.68 25.32
CA PRO A 80 -0.97 11.89 25.54
C PRO A 80 -2.14 12.40 24.66
N GLY A 81 -2.78 11.49 23.92
CA GLY A 81 -3.90 11.80 23.04
C GLY A 81 -3.54 12.13 21.57
N ALA A 82 -2.27 12.18 21.19
CA ALA A 82 -1.87 12.41 19.80
C ALA A 82 -2.10 11.20 18.88
N TRP A 83 -2.17 9.98 19.44
CA TRP A 83 -2.59 8.78 18.74
C TRP A 83 -4.08 8.53 18.98
N PRO A 84 -4.88 8.20 17.95
CA PRO A 84 -6.30 7.94 18.15
C PRO A 84 -6.52 6.78 19.13
N ALA A 85 -7.19 7.02 20.24
CA ALA A 85 -7.33 6.06 21.36
C ALA A 85 -7.95 4.70 20.96
N ARG A 86 -8.70 4.67 19.84
CA ARG A 86 -9.33 3.45 19.32
C ARG A 86 -8.47 2.71 18.29
N TRP A 87 -7.34 3.28 17.91
CA TRP A 87 -6.45 2.64 16.96
C TRP A 87 -5.46 1.75 17.69
N PRO A 88 -5.22 0.54 17.19
CA PRO A 88 -4.18 -0.30 17.72
C PRO A 88 -2.79 0.33 17.50
N PRO A 89 -1.77 -0.09 18.26
CA PRO A 89 -0.41 0.34 18.01
C PRO A 89 0.02 0.09 16.56
N PRO A 90 0.75 1.02 15.93
CA PRO A 90 1.29 0.79 14.59
C PRO A 90 2.39 -0.27 14.63
N PRO A 91 2.72 -0.91 13.50
CA PRO A 91 3.79 -1.91 13.46
C PRO A 91 5.14 -1.26 13.77
N LEU A 92 6.00 -2.02 14.45
CA LEU A 92 7.42 -1.74 14.55
C LEU A 92 8.13 -2.44 13.39
N LEU A 93 8.66 -1.69 12.43
CA LEU A 93 9.32 -2.25 11.28
C LEU A 93 10.78 -2.58 11.58
N HIS A 94 11.15 -3.85 11.50
CA HIS A 94 12.55 -4.29 11.48
C HIS A 94 13.13 -4.27 10.07
N SER A 95 12.30 -4.49 9.05
CA SER A 95 12.69 -4.29 7.65
C SER A 95 11.48 -3.94 6.78
N TYR A 96 11.74 -3.13 5.76
CA TYR A 96 10.80 -2.81 4.71
C TYR A 96 11.52 -2.91 3.36
N CYS A 97 10.99 -3.71 2.46
CA CYS A 97 11.46 -3.83 1.08
C CYS A 97 10.35 -3.36 0.13
N GLY A 98 10.56 -2.25 -0.56
CA GLY A 98 9.65 -1.77 -1.60
C GLY A 98 10.19 -2.08 -2.99
N ILE A 99 9.38 -2.74 -3.83
CA ILE A 99 9.70 -3.01 -5.24
C ILE A 99 8.84 -2.11 -6.12
N GLU A 100 9.45 -1.40 -7.06
CA GLU A 100 8.75 -0.49 -7.97
C GLU A 100 9.41 -0.51 -9.36
N ILE A 101 8.58 -0.60 -10.41
CA ILE A 101 9.03 -0.66 -11.81
C ILE A 101 9.44 0.72 -12.35
N ASN A 102 8.98 1.80 -11.75
CA ASN A 102 9.28 3.14 -12.19
C ASN A 102 10.56 3.67 -11.50
N ALA A 103 11.67 3.71 -12.23
CA ALA A 103 12.96 4.18 -11.72
C ALA A 103 12.91 5.59 -11.09
N ARG A 104 12.04 6.49 -11.59
CA ARG A 104 11.89 7.85 -11.03
C ARG A 104 11.23 7.82 -9.65
N GLU A 105 10.24 6.94 -9.44
CA GLU A 105 9.60 6.78 -8.13
C GLU A 105 10.57 6.14 -7.14
N VAL A 106 11.35 5.12 -7.55
CA VAL A 106 12.41 4.53 -6.73
C VAL A 106 13.45 5.58 -6.32
N ALA A 107 13.90 6.43 -7.26
CA ALA A 107 14.85 7.50 -6.96
C ALA A 107 14.27 8.52 -5.96
N ARG A 108 12.97 8.83 -6.03
CA ARG A 108 12.29 9.68 -5.04
C ARG A 108 12.22 9.02 -3.68
N ALA A 109 11.86 7.72 -3.64
CA ALA A 109 11.83 6.94 -2.42
C ALA A 109 13.21 6.94 -1.74
N ARG A 110 14.26 6.57 -2.45
CA ARG A 110 15.63 6.56 -1.92
C ARG A 110 16.08 7.94 -1.38
N ARG A 111 15.72 9.02 -2.07
CA ARG A 111 16.03 10.38 -1.58
C ARG A 111 15.21 10.73 -0.33
N ALA A 112 13.95 10.32 -0.26
CA ALA A 112 13.10 10.60 0.88
C ALA A 112 13.66 10.01 2.18
N PHE A 113 14.28 8.85 2.11
CA PHE A 113 14.82 8.14 3.27
C PHE A 113 16.35 8.29 3.45
N ALA A 114 17.02 9.07 2.59
CA ALA A 114 18.48 9.24 2.65
C ALA A 114 18.99 9.87 3.95
N LEU A 115 18.15 10.62 4.67
CA LEU A 115 18.50 11.26 5.95
C LEU A 115 18.12 10.43 7.17
N ASP A 116 17.55 9.25 6.97
CA ASP A 116 17.18 8.32 8.05
C ASP A 116 17.87 6.96 7.81
N PRO A 117 19.19 6.88 8.00
CA PRO A 117 19.94 5.64 7.78
C PRO A 117 19.58 4.53 8.79
N GLY A 118 18.94 4.89 9.92
CA GLY A 118 18.42 3.96 10.90
C GLY A 118 17.07 3.33 10.47
N ALA A 119 16.38 3.93 9.52
CA ALA A 119 15.19 3.32 8.96
C ALA A 119 15.58 2.09 8.12
N ALA A 120 15.19 0.91 8.59
CA ALA A 120 15.46 -0.35 7.90
C ALA A 120 14.59 -0.49 6.63
N VAL A 121 14.71 0.47 5.70
CA VAL A 121 13.94 0.54 4.44
C VAL A 121 14.84 0.40 3.23
N GLN A 122 14.44 -0.47 2.31
CA GLN A 122 15.12 -0.67 1.03
C GLN A 122 14.13 -0.49 -0.12
N PHE A 123 14.58 0.18 -1.19
CA PHE A 123 13.79 0.34 -2.41
C PHE A 123 14.53 -0.27 -3.59
N VAL A 124 13.88 -1.25 -4.25
CA VAL A 124 14.42 -2.00 -5.38
C VAL A 124 13.70 -1.57 -6.66
N HIS A 125 14.48 -1.20 -7.68
CA HIS A 125 13.95 -0.94 -9.00
C HIS A 125 13.83 -2.24 -9.76
N GLY A 126 12.61 -2.59 -10.20
CA GLY A 126 12.38 -3.76 -11.02
C GLY A 126 10.91 -4.14 -11.13
N ASP A 127 10.68 -5.14 -11.97
CA ASP A 127 9.33 -5.67 -12.18
C ASP A 127 9.01 -6.75 -11.14
N ILE A 128 7.88 -6.61 -10.47
CA ILE A 128 7.40 -7.61 -9.50
C ILE A 128 7.18 -9.00 -10.11
N ARG A 129 7.07 -9.10 -11.43
CA ARG A 129 6.94 -10.38 -12.13
C ARG A 129 8.25 -11.18 -12.18
N ASP A 130 9.39 -10.49 -12.11
CA ASP A 130 10.69 -11.07 -12.42
C ASP A 130 11.63 -11.15 -11.20
N LEU A 131 11.51 -10.21 -10.25
CA LEU A 131 12.37 -10.14 -9.07
C LEU A 131 12.00 -11.19 -8.01
N ASP A 132 12.99 -11.72 -7.31
CA ASP A 132 12.79 -12.56 -6.14
C ASP A 132 12.24 -11.75 -4.96
N TYR A 133 11.38 -12.39 -4.17
CA TYR A 133 10.79 -11.79 -3.00
C TYR A 133 11.54 -12.23 -1.74
N PRO A 134 12.04 -11.29 -0.93
CA PRO A 134 12.62 -11.63 0.35
C PRO A 134 11.53 -12.21 1.28
N PRO A 135 11.89 -13.08 2.23
CA PRO A 135 10.96 -13.53 3.27
C PRO A 135 10.38 -12.34 4.04
N ALA A 136 9.06 -12.33 4.21
CA ALA A 136 8.34 -11.24 4.84
C ALA A 136 7.23 -11.78 5.76
N ASP A 137 6.85 -11.02 6.80
CA ASP A 137 5.72 -11.34 7.66
C ASP A 137 4.40 -10.83 7.08
N ALA A 138 4.53 -9.76 6.28
CA ALA A 138 3.42 -9.22 5.51
C ALA A 138 3.87 -8.74 4.13
N VAL A 139 3.03 -8.98 3.12
CA VAL A 139 3.16 -8.41 1.78
C VAL A 139 2.00 -7.44 1.56
N VAL A 140 2.30 -6.27 1.00
CA VAL A 140 1.31 -5.25 0.69
C VAL A 140 1.31 -4.98 -0.81
N ILE A 141 0.11 -4.91 -1.42
CA ILE A 141 -0.08 -4.62 -2.84
C ILE A 141 -1.25 -3.63 -2.98
N LEU A 142 -0.95 -2.36 -3.17
CA LEU A 142 -1.97 -1.33 -3.29
C LEU A 142 -2.07 -0.81 -4.73
N ASP A 143 -3.19 -1.10 -5.41
CA ASP A 143 -3.50 -0.63 -6.77
C ASP A 143 -2.49 -1.03 -7.87
N VAL A 144 -1.96 -2.24 -7.80
CA VAL A 144 -0.92 -2.69 -8.74
C VAL A 144 -1.40 -3.81 -9.64
N LEU A 145 -2.07 -4.83 -9.09
CA LEU A 145 -2.35 -6.07 -9.83
C LEU A 145 -3.20 -5.86 -11.09
N HIS A 146 -4.06 -4.85 -11.10
CA HIS A 146 -4.89 -4.56 -12.27
C HIS A 146 -4.11 -4.10 -13.52
N TYR A 147 -2.81 -3.77 -13.38
CA TYR A 147 -1.91 -3.50 -14.52
C TYR A 147 -1.31 -4.76 -15.13
N LEU A 148 -1.45 -5.91 -14.48
CA LEU A 148 -0.98 -7.21 -14.93
C LEU A 148 -2.11 -7.97 -15.65
N ASP A 149 -1.75 -8.84 -16.60
CA ASP A 149 -2.71 -9.81 -17.13
C ASP A 149 -3.07 -10.86 -16.07
N TYR A 150 -4.14 -11.62 -16.32
CA TYR A 150 -4.69 -12.56 -15.35
C TYR A 150 -3.71 -13.68 -14.94
N THR A 151 -2.88 -14.14 -15.87
CA THR A 151 -1.86 -15.16 -15.60
C THR A 151 -0.74 -14.59 -14.74
N ALA A 152 -0.29 -13.37 -15.02
CA ALA A 152 0.73 -12.69 -14.24
C ALA A 152 0.23 -12.36 -12.82
N GLN A 153 -1.07 -11.96 -12.66
CA GLN A 153 -1.68 -11.77 -11.34
C GLN A 153 -1.56 -13.04 -10.49
N GLU A 154 -1.97 -14.19 -11.02
CA GLU A 154 -1.90 -15.47 -10.32
C GLU A 154 -0.46 -15.85 -9.98
N ARG A 155 0.49 -15.71 -10.91
CA ARG A 155 1.91 -15.99 -10.69
C ARG A 155 2.48 -15.14 -9.57
N VAL A 156 2.19 -13.84 -9.53
CA VAL A 156 2.61 -12.95 -8.45
C VAL A 156 2.04 -13.42 -7.11
N LEU A 157 0.75 -13.76 -7.05
CA LEU A 157 0.12 -14.23 -5.80
C LEU A 157 0.72 -15.55 -5.30
N ARG A 158 1.03 -16.50 -6.18
CA ARG A 158 1.73 -17.75 -5.80
C ARG A 158 3.14 -17.47 -5.26
N ARG A 159 3.88 -16.54 -5.83
CA ARG A 159 5.20 -16.12 -5.32
C ARG A 159 5.09 -15.39 -3.99
N VAL A 160 4.06 -14.55 -3.81
CA VAL A 160 3.75 -13.94 -2.51
C VAL A 160 3.49 -15.01 -1.46
N ARG A 161 2.72 -16.06 -1.82
CA ARG A 161 2.46 -17.18 -0.91
C ARG A 161 3.75 -17.87 -0.45
N THR A 162 4.73 -18.03 -1.34
CA THR A 162 6.03 -18.63 -1.01
C THR A 162 6.90 -17.74 -0.11
N ALA A 163 6.79 -16.42 -0.24
CA ALA A 163 7.55 -15.45 0.56
C ALA A 163 7.01 -15.30 2.00
N LEU A 164 5.76 -15.72 2.23
CA LEU A 164 5.07 -15.59 3.51
C LEU A 164 5.18 -16.89 4.35
N PRO A 165 5.41 -16.77 5.68
CA PRO A 165 5.35 -17.90 6.60
C PRO A 165 3.90 -18.38 6.80
N PRO A 166 3.66 -19.51 7.49
CA PRO A 166 2.33 -19.84 8.01
C PRO A 166 1.74 -18.66 8.77
N GLN A 167 0.43 -18.37 8.54
CA GLN A 167 -0.26 -17.20 9.08
C GLN A 167 0.32 -15.84 8.62
N GLY A 168 1.21 -15.83 7.62
CA GLY A 168 1.69 -14.60 6.98
C GLY A 168 0.55 -13.83 6.32
N LEU A 169 0.68 -12.52 6.24
CA LEU A 169 -0.36 -11.62 5.78
C LEU A 169 -0.10 -11.11 4.37
N LEU A 170 -1.09 -11.20 3.51
CA LEU A 170 -1.19 -10.41 2.28
C LEU A 170 -2.29 -9.36 2.44
N LEU A 171 -1.93 -8.09 2.30
CA LEU A 171 -2.84 -6.96 2.26
C LEU A 171 -2.93 -6.41 0.84
N MET A 172 -4.11 -6.43 0.25
CA MET A 172 -4.31 -5.95 -1.11
C MET A 172 -5.37 -4.85 -1.16
N ARG A 173 -5.16 -3.85 -2.01
CA ARG A 173 -6.25 -3.00 -2.46
C ARG A 173 -6.56 -3.29 -3.92
N ILE A 174 -7.83 -3.51 -4.19
CA ILE A 174 -8.35 -3.83 -5.52
C ILE A 174 -9.50 -2.88 -5.88
N ALA A 175 -9.70 -2.66 -7.19
CA ALA A 175 -10.94 -2.10 -7.70
C ALA A 175 -11.90 -3.24 -8.01
N ASP A 176 -13.10 -3.21 -7.43
CA ASP A 176 -14.12 -4.21 -7.67
C ASP A 176 -14.80 -3.98 -9.03
N ALA A 177 -14.62 -4.92 -9.96
CA ALA A 177 -15.19 -4.82 -11.30
C ALA A 177 -16.74 -4.90 -11.31
N ALA A 178 -17.36 -5.43 -10.24
CA ALA A 178 -18.81 -5.47 -10.08
C ALA A 178 -19.41 -4.14 -9.59
N GLY A 179 -18.58 -3.13 -9.29
CA GLY A 179 -18.98 -1.89 -8.63
C GLY A 179 -19.74 -0.85 -9.48
N GLY A 180 -20.28 -1.23 -10.63
CA GLY A 180 -21.17 -0.37 -11.43
C GLY A 180 -20.56 0.95 -11.89
N ALA A 181 -21.32 2.06 -11.81
CA ALA A 181 -20.91 3.39 -12.28
C ALA A 181 -19.66 3.94 -11.57
N GLY A 182 -19.47 3.63 -10.28
CA GLY A 182 -18.29 4.03 -9.51
C GLY A 182 -17.00 3.36 -10.03
N PHE A 183 -17.11 2.12 -10.49
CA PHE A 183 -15.99 1.41 -11.14
C PHE A 183 -15.60 2.06 -12.47
N VAL A 184 -16.57 2.45 -13.30
CA VAL A 184 -16.31 3.10 -14.59
C VAL A 184 -15.59 4.44 -14.40
N LEU A 185 -16.01 5.23 -13.42
CA LEU A 185 -15.38 6.51 -13.10
C LEU A 185 -13.96 6.33 -12.56
N GLY A 186 -13.74 5.35 -11.65
CA GLY A 186 -12.42 5.01 -11.13
C GLY A 186 -11.46 4.58 -12.24
N LYS A 187 -11.93 3.69 -13.12
CA LYS A 187 -11.16 3.22 -14.26
C LYS A 187 -10.76 4.34 -15.24
N ALA A 188 -11.62 5.33 -15.44
CA ALA A 188 -11.31 6.48 -16.28
C ALA A 188 -10.21 7.37 -15.66
N LEU A 189 -10.28 7.61 -14.35
CA LEU A 189 -9.26 8.39 -13.63
C LEU A 189 -7.90 7.66 -13.59
N ASP A 190 -7.89 6.36 -13.28
CA ASP A 190 -6.66 5.55 -13.29
C ASP A 190 -6.00 5.55 -14.66
N ARG A 191 -6.79 5.42 -15.74
CA ARG A 191 -6.28 5.52 -17.12
C ARG A 191 -5.63 6.87 -17.39
N THR A 192 -6.23 7.96 -16.94
CA THR A 192 -5.68 9.32 -17.11
C THR A 192 -4.35 9.47 -16.35
N VAL A 193 -4.27 8.96 -15.11
CA VAL A 193 -3.05 9.00 -14.31
C VAL A 193 -1.94 8.14 -14.95
N VAL A 194 -2.28 6.96 -15.46
CA VAL A 194 -1.32 6.08 -16.16
C VAL A 194 -0.81 6.71 -17.44
N LEU A 195 -1.70 7.30 -18.25
CA LEU A 195 -1.32 7.98 -19.50
C LEU A 195 -0.36 9.15 -19.23
N LEU A 196 -0.64 9.95 -18.19
CA LEU A 196 0.20 11.07 -17.78
C LEU A 196 1.56 10.62 -17.20
N ARG A 197 1.61 9.48 -16.49
CA ARG A 197 2.84 8.98 -15.85
C ARG A 197 3.70 8.09 -16.74
N ARG A 198 3.08 7.24 -17.59
CA ARG A 198 3.79 6.20 -18.38
C ARG A 198 3.83 6.47 -19.88
N ARG A 199 3.09 7.43 -20.41
CA ARG A 199 2.94 7.71 -21.87
C ARG A 199 2.54 6.48 -22.71
N ARG A 200 2.01 5.41 -22.11
CA ARG A 200 1.56 4.18 -22.77
C ARG A 200 0.19 3.78 -22.25
N TRP A 201 -0.66 3.34 -23.16
CA TRP A 201 -1.96 2.75 -22.85
C TRP A 201 -1.75 1.35 -22.28
N VAL A 202 -2.17 1.11 -21.03
CA VAL A 202 -2.16 -0.22 -20.40
C VAL A 202 -3.61 -0.63 -20.15
N PRO A 203 -4.08 -1.75 -20.70
CA PRO A 203 -5.41 -2.25 -20.41
C PRO A 203 -5.49 -2.67 -18.94
N LEU A 204 -6.48 -2.14 -18.21
CA LEU A 204 -6.72 -2.54 -16.82
C LEU A 204 -7.46 -3.87 -16.77
N ARG A 205 -6.90 -4.84 -16.05
CA ARG A 205 -7.43 -6.20 -15.83
C ARG A 205 -7.98 -6.31 -14.40
N CYS A 206 -9.17 -5.77 -14.20
CA CYS A 206 -9.86 -5.86 -12.92
C CYS A 206 -10.71 -7.14 -12.84
N ARG A 207 -10.86 -7.67 -11.64
CA ARG A 207 -11.75 -8.81 -11.32
C ARG A 207 -12.83 -8.33 -10.37
N ALA A 208 -13.96 -9.03 -10.32
CA ALA A 208 -14.94 -8.86 -9.25
C ALA A 208 -14.36 -9.32 -7.91
N LEU A 209 -14.88 -8.79 -6.81
CA LEU A 209 -14.43 -9.17 -5.46
C LEU A 209 -14.48 -10.68 -5.23
N ALA A 210 -15.54 -11.34 -5.66
CA ALA A 210 -15.70 -12.80 -5.54
C ALA A 210 -14.61 -13.57 -6.31
N ASP A 211 -14.24 -13.10 -7.52
CA ASP A 211 -13.17 -13.71 -8.31
C ASP A 211 -11.80 -13.53 -7.67
N TRP A 212 -11.55 -12.37 -7.02
CA TRP A 212 -10.34 -12.16 -6.24
C TRP A 212 -10.27 -13.10 -5.05
N GLN A 213 -11.36 -13.27 -4.31
CA GLN A 213 -11.42 -14.20 -3.17
C GLN A 213 -11.22 -15.65 -3.60
N ALA A 214 -11.84 -16.07 -4.71
CA ALA A 214 -11.64 -17.39 -5.28
C ALA A 214 -10.19 -17.62 -5.71
N LEU A 215 -9.57 -16.67 -6.41
CA LEU A 215 -8.16 -16.74 -6.82
C LEU A 215 -7.22 -16.82 -5.61
N LEU A 216 -7.45 -16.02 -4.58
CA LEU A 216 -6.69 -16.06 -3.34
C LEU A 216 -6.82 -17.42 -2.65
N GLY A 217 -8.02 -17.99 -2.61
CA GLY A 217 -8.25 -19.36 -2.11
C GLY A 217 -7.44 -20.40 -2.87
N HIS A 218 -7.44 -20.35 -4.20
CA HIS A 218 -6.61 -21.23 -5.04
C HIS A 218 -5.09 -21.04 -4.82
N CYS A 219 -4.67 -19.85 -4.39
CA CYS A 219 -3.27 -19.57 -4.05
C CYS A 219 -2.93 -19.92 -2.59
N GLY A 220 -3.84 -20.51 -1.80
CA GLY A 220 -3.59 -20.92 -0.43
C GLY A 220 -3.76 -19.81 0.60
N PHE A 221 -4.67 -18.86 0.35
CA PHE A 221 -5.02 -17.79 1.28
C PHE A 221 -6.49 -17.86 1.69
N SER A 222 -6.76 -17.52 2.95
CA SER A 222 -8.10 -17.17 3.42
C SER A 222 -8.28 -15.66 3.37
N ALA A 223 -9.20 -15.16 2.54
CA ALA A 223 -9.34 -13.74 2.26
C ALA A 223 -10.67 -13.16 2.72
N ARG A 224 -10.63 -11.97 3.34
CA ARG A 224 -11.81 -11.19 3.72
C ARG A 224 -11.68 -9.73 3.32
N ALA A 225 -12.79 -9.11 2.93
CA ALA A 225 -12.86 -7.68 2.68
C ALA A 225 -12.89 -6.90 3.99
N LEU A 226 -12.17 -5.79 4.03
CA LEU A 226 -12.19 -4.83 5.13
C LEU A 226 -12.84 -3.53 4.67
N PRO A 227 -13.69 -2.91 5.51
CA PRO A 227 -14.27 -1.62 5.18
C PRO A 227 -13.17 -0.55 5.17
N MET A 228 -13.15 0.27 4.13
CA MET A 228 -12.42 1.54 4.13
C MET A 228 -13.38 2.66 4.47
N ALA A 229 -12.92 3.68 5.22
CA ALA A 229 -13.73 4.84 5.54
C ALA A 229 -14.30 5.45 4.25
N GLY A 230 -15.62 5.62 4.21
CA GLY A 230 -16.35 6.06 3.02
C GLY A 230 -15.97 7.48 2.60
N GLY A 231 -16.25 7.80 1.35
CA GLY A 231 -16.09 9.15 0.80
C GLY A 231 -15.46 9.23 -0.59
N THR A 232 -14.99 8.12 -1.15
CA THR A 232 -14.58 8.10 -2.55
C THR A 232 -15.67 7.46 -3.42
N PRO A 233 -15.96 8.01 -4.60
CA PRO A 233 -16.88 7.40 -5.55
C PRO A 233 -16.34 6.08 -6.14
N PHE A 234 -15.14 5.66 -5.71
CA PHE A 234 -14.47 4.47 -6.21
C PHE A 234 -14.80 3.27 -5.35
N VAL A 235 -15.16 2.17 -6.00
CA VAL A 235 -15.43 0.89 -5.35
C VAL A 235 -14.11 0.15 -5.12
N ASN A 236 -13.24 0.78 -4.32
CA ASN A 236 -11.99 0.15 -3.90
C ASN A 236 -12.23 -0.66 -2.64
N VAL A 237 -11.74 -1.89 -2.63
CA VAL A 237 -11.86 -2.81 -1.51
C VAL A 237 -10.47 -3.13 -0.98
N LEU A 238 -10.32 -3.06 0.34
CA LEU A 238 -9.13 -3.56 1.01
C LEU A 238 -9.38 -5.04 1.37
N LEU A 239 -8.51 -5.92 0.89
CA LEU A 239 -8.55 -7.35 1.16
C LEU A 239 -7.44 -7.71 2.15
N ARG A 240 -7.82 -8.31 3.27
CA ARG A 240 -6.90 -9.01 4.16
C ARG A 240 -6.93 -10.49 3.81
N ALA A 241 -5.80 -11.06 3.46
CA ALA A 241 -5.66 -12.47 3.14
C ALA A 241 -4.53 -13.07 3.99
N GLU A 242 -4.83 -14.16 4.69
CA GLU A 242 -3.85 -14.86 5.53
C GLU A 242 -3.53 -16.20 4.89
N VAL A 243 -2.27 -16.62 5.04
CA VAL A 243 -1.82 -17.94 4.62
C VAL A 243 -2.61 -18.99 5.40
N ALA A 244 -3.37 -19.82 4.66
CA ALA A 244 -4.16 -20.91 5.22
C ALA A 244 -3.28 -22.05 5.72
#